data_d0efac554086565629babc31b2036198
#
_entry.id   d0efac554086565629babc31b2036198
#
_cell.length_a   1.000
_cell.length_b   1.000
_cell.length_c   1.000
_cell.angle_alpha   90.00
_cell.angle_beta   90.00
_cell.angle_gamma   90.00
#
_symmetry.space_group_name_H-M   'P 1'
#
loop_
_entity.id
_entity.type
_entity.pdbx_description
1 polymer ?
#
loop_
_entity_poly.entity_id
_entity_poly.type
_entity_poly.pdbx_seq_one_letter_code
_entity_poly.pdbx_strand_id
1 'polypeptide(L)'
;CSSIVIVTLMVHLGTLLTDQGFSLQTVGWVVATQTGVSAVFNMVGGYVGDRVPLRMALFGFSALQSGAVVLLLYADTGPLVFLFAVVFGIGFGGRTPLTTSIRGLYFGRKAFASITGVSMIPMNVLLLVFPLFAGIMFDATGSYFIPFVTIAVVSFIGALLFLMLGEPAAIAEKP
;
A
#
# COMPACT_ATOMS: atom_id res chain seq x y z
N CYS A 1 -4.49 -3.22 -6.05
CA CYS A 1 -3.63 -2.11 -6.48
C CYS A 1 -2.61 -1.72 -5.40
N SER A 2 -3.01 -1.39 -4.18
CA SER A 2 -2.06 -0.91 -3.13
C SER A 2 -1.01 -1.94 -2.68
N SER A 3 -1.23 -3.23 -2.86
CA SER A 3 -0.23 -4.27 -2.54
C SER A 3 0.95 -4.28 -3.53
N ILE A 4 0.73 -3.79 -4.75
CA ILE A 4 1.75 -3.63 -5.79
C ILE A 4 2.83 -2.66 -5.30
N VAL A 5 2.39 -1.54 -4.72
CA VAL A 5 3.29 -0.51 -4.16
C VAL A 5 4.29 -1.13 -3.20
N ILE A 6 3.82 -2.00 -2.30
CA ILE A 6 4.67 -2.59 -1.25
C ILE A 6 5.77 -3.45 -1.86
N VAL A 7 5.41 -4.36 -2.76
CA VAL A 7 6.39 -5.31 -3.31
C VAL A 7 7.37 -4.61 -4.23
N THR A 8 6.88 -3.74 -5.14
CA THR A 8 7.78 -2.98 -6.01
C THR A 8 8.70 -2.07 -5.19
N LEU A 9 8.16 -1.44 -4.16
CA LEU A 9 8.94 -0.59 -3.27
C LEU A 9 9.96 -1.42 -2.48
N MET A 10 9.58 -2.57 -1.92
CA MET A 10 10.51 -3.42 -1.16
C MET A 10 11.65 -3.95 -2.03
N VAL A 11 11.39 -4.25 -3.30
CA VAL A 11 12.42 -4.73 -4.24
C VAL A 11 13.36 -3.60 -4.65
N HIS A 12 12.85 -2.41 -4.93
CA HIS A 12 13.63 -1.32 -5.52
C HIS A 12 14.01 -0.21 -4.54
N LEU A 13 13.49 -0.21 -3.30
CA LEU A 13 13.80 0.84 -2.31
C LEU A 13 15.30 0.88 -1.96
N GLY A 14 15.90 -0.30 -1.83
CA GLY A 14 17.33 -0.40 -1.53
C GLY A 14 18.19 0.22 -2.61
N THR A 15 17.96 -0.17 -3.87
CA THR A 15 18.68 0.37 -5.03
C THR A 15 18.42 1.86 -5.20
N LEU A 16 17.16 2.30 -5.12
CA LEU A 16 16.82 3.72 -5.26
C LEU A 16 17.53 4.59 -4.23
N LEU A 17 17.54 4.20 -2.96
CA LEU A 17 18.19 4.98 -1.91
C LEU A 17 19.73 4.92 -2.00
N THR A 18 20.31 3.78 -2.41
CA THR A 18 21.76 3.68 -2.62
C THR A 18 22.22 4.48 -3.83
N ASP A 19 21.44 4.55 -4.91
CA ASP A 19 21.72 5.38 -6.07
C ASP A 19 21.65 6.89 -5.72
N GLN A 20 20.83 7.26 -4.74
CA GLN A 20 20.79 8.62 -4.16
C GLN A 20 21.93 8.89 -3.18
N GLY A 21 22.83 7.94 -2.94
CA GLY A 21 23.99 8.09 -2.07
C GLY A 21 23.78 7.76 -0.60
N PHE A 22 22.61 7.17 -0.24
CA PHE A 22 22.37 6.72 1.13
C PHE A 22 23.09 5.40 1.42
N SER A 23 23.60 5.24 2.65
CA SER A 23 24.21 4.00 3.06
C SER A 23 23.19 2.86 3.23
N LEU A 24 23.62 1.62 3.05
CA LEU A 24 22.78 0.43 3.31
C LEU A 24 22.26 0.40 4.75
N GLN A 25 23.02 0.95 5.69
CA GLN A 25 22.57 1.09 7.08
C GLN A 25 21.39 2.04 7.20
N THR A 26 21.41 3.17 6.48
CA THR A 26 20.28 4.12 6.41
C THR A 26 19.05 3.46 5.81
N VAL A 27 19.22 2.71 4.72
CA VAL A 27 18.13 1.92 4.10
C VAL A 27 17.51 0.97 5.13
N GLY A 28 18.35 0.26 5.90
CA GLY A 28 17.88 -0.63 6.97
C GLY A 28 17.04 0.10 8.02
N TRP A 29 17.48 1.28 8.46
CA TRP A 29 16.72 2.10 9.42
C TRP A 29 15.40 2.61 8.84
N VAL A 30 15.36 2.99 7.57
CA VAL A 30 14.13 3.42 6.87
C VAL A 30 13.11 2.28 6.85
N VAL A 31 13.54 1.07 6.47
CA VAL A 31 12.66 -0.12 6.47
C VAL A 31 12.20 -0.48 7.88
N ALA A 32 13.07 -0.41 8.87
CA ALA A 32 12.72 -0.65 10.27
C ALA A 32 11.69 0.37 10.78
N THR A 33 11.88 1.66 10.49
CA THR A 33 10.94 2.73 10.83
C THR A 33 9.57 2.49 10.18
N GLN A 34 9.55 2.23 8.88
CA GLN A 34 8.33 1.94 8.14
C GLN A 34 7.56 0.75 8.73
N THR A 35 8.27 -0.34 9.03
CA THR A 35 7.66 -1.56 9.59
C THR A 35 7.16 -1.33 11.02
N GLY A 36 7.94 -0.65 11.86
CA GLY A 36 7.57 -0.32 13.24
C GLY A 36 6.32 0.57 13.29
N VAL A 37 6.29 1.64 12.50
CA VAL A 37 5.12 2.51 12.38
C VAL A 37 3.92 1.73 11.86
N SER A 38 4.11 0.87 10.87
CA SER A 38 3.03 0.03 10.32
C SER A 38 2.45 -0.91 11.36
N ALA A 39 3.27 -1.50 12.24
CA ALA A 39 2.79 -2.37 13.32
C ALA A 39 1.89 -1.61 14.30
N VAL A 40 2.27 -0.40 14.69
CA VAL A 40 1.45 0.45 15.57
C VAL A 40 0.14 0.84 14.86
N PHE A 41 0.22 1.29 13.62
CA PHE A 41 -0.96 1.73 12.87
C PHE A 41 -1.87 0.59 12.41
N ASN A 42 -1.43 -0.65 12.47
CA ASN A 42 -2.31 -1.82 12.31
C ASN A 42 -3.39 -1.85 13.42
N MET A 43 -3.01 -1.55 14.66
CA MET A 43 -3.97 -1.43 15.78
C MET A 43 -4.86 -0.20 15.61
N VAL A 44 -4.28 0.95 15.26
CA VAL A 44 -5.03 2.20 15.03
C VAL A 44 -6.02 2.04 13.89
N GLY A 45 -5.63 1.37 12.81
CA GLY A 45 -6.49 1.11 11.65
C GLY A 45 -7.71 0.27 12.01
N GLY A 46 -7.54 -0.78 12.83
CA GLY A 46 -8.67 -1.54 13.37
C GLY A 46 -9.63 -0.65 14.16
N TYR A 47 -9.10 0.11 15.11
CA TYR A 47 -9.91 1.04 15.93
C TYR A 47 -10.66 2.11 15.11
N VAL A 48 -10.01 2.66 14.09
CA VAL A 48 -10.64 3.64 13.17
C VAL A 48 -11.74 2.96 12.35
N GLY A 49 -11.52 1.73 11.88
CA GLY A 49 -12.50 0.96 11.11
C GLY A 49 -13.78 0.64 11.86
N ASP A 50 -13.70 0.54 13.20
CA ASP A 50 -14.86 0.31 14.05
C ASP A 50 -15.72 1.58 14.28
N ARG A 51 -15.20 2.77 13.94
CA ARG A 51 -15.82 4.07 14.26
C ARG A 51 -16.14 4.94 13.07
N VAL A 52 -15.47 4.73 11.96
CA VAL A 52 -15.60 5.51 10.72
C VAL A 52 -16.08 4.59 9.61
N PRO A 53 -16.91 5.07 8.67
CA PRO A 53 -17.30 4.27 7.51
C PRO A 53 -16.08 3.65 6.84
N LEU A 54 -16.08 2.32 6.73
CA LEU A 54 -14.91 1.53 6.30
C LEU A 54 -14.34 1.99 4.96
N ARG A 55 -15.20 2.43 4.03
CA ARG A 55 -14.82 2.99 2.74
C ARG A 55 -13.98 4.26 2.87
N MET A 56 -14.33 5.15 3.81
CA MET A 56 -13.58 6.40 4.05
C MET A 56 -12.23 6.13 4.70
N ALA A 57 -12.19 5.23 5.69
CA ALA A 57 -10.96 4.84 6.34
C ALA A 57 -10.00 4.17 5.33
N LEU A 58 -10.50 3.27 4.49
CA LEU A 58 -9.71 2.64 3.42
C LEU A 58 -9.19 3.66 2.41
N PHE A 59 -10.04 4.60 1.98
CA PHE A 59 -9.61 5.68 1.10
C PHE A 59 -8.50 6.50 1.73
N GLY A 60 -8.69 6.99 2.97
CA GLY A 60 -7.72 7.85 3.66
C GLY A 60 -6.35 7.19 3.80
N PHE A 61 -6.29 5.96 4.33
CA PHE A 61 -5.03 5.24 4.47
C PHE A 61 -4.39 4.87 3.14
N SER A 62 -5.18 4.52 2.12
CA SER A 62 -4.65 4.21 0.79
C SER A 62 -4.15 5.45 0.04
N ALA A 63 -4.83 6.58 0.18
CA ALA A 63 -4.40 7.86 -0.38
C ALA A 63 -3.10 8.34 0.29
N LEU A 64 -3.01 8.20 1.62
CA LEU A 64 -1.80 8.52 2.36
C LEU A 64 -0.60 7.65 1.91
N GLN A 65 -0.83 6.35 1.69
CA GLN A 65 0.19 5.45 1.17
C GLN A 65 0.65 5.85 -0.23
N SER A 66 -0.28 6.24 -1.12
CA SER A 66 0.06 6.69 -2.48
C SER A 66 0.82 8.01 -2.47
N GLY A 67 0.43 8.95 -1.60
CA GLY A 67 1.14 10.22 -1.39
C GLY A 67 2.56 10.03 -0.86
N ALA A 68 2.77 9.04 0.00
CA ALA A 68 4.10 8.70 0.50
C ALA A 68 5.04 8.26 -0.64
N VAL A 69 4.54 7.51 -1.63
CA VAL A 69 5.36 7.11 -2.80
C VAL A 69 5.78 8.34 -3.61
N VAL A 70 4.90 9.32 -3.77
CA VAL A 70 5.25 10.58 -4.43
C VAL A 70 6.30 11.34 -3.61
N LEU A 71 6.15 11.37 -2.27
CA LEU A 71 7.14 11.99 -1.39
C LEU A 71 8.53 11.36 -1.53
N LEU A 72 8.61 10.04 -1.71
CA LEU A 72 9.87 9.32 -1.91
C LEU A 72 10.62 9.80 -3.15
N LEU A 73 9.91 10.15 -4.22
CA LEU A 73 10.53 10.62 -5.47
C LEU A 73 11.29 11.95 -5.33
N TYR A 74 10.91 12.75 -4.33
CA TYR A 74 11.52 14.05 -4.03
C TYR A 74 12.36 14.01 -2.74
N ALA A 75 12.62 12.79 -2.21
CA ALA A 75 13.31 12.62 -0.94
C ALA A 75 14.82 12.51 -1.13
N ASP A 76 15.47 13.63 -1.39
CA ASP A 76 16.92 13.80 -1.58
C ASP A 76 17.67 14.02 -0.25
N THR A 77 16.97 14.15 0.86
CA THR A 77 17.56 14.35 2.18
C THR A 77 17.12 13.29 3.17
N GLY A 78 18.00 12.95 4.13
CA GLY A 78 17.69 11.96 5.16
C GLY A 78 16.34 12.19 5.87
N PRO A 79 16.03 13.42 6.36
CA PRO A 79 14.73 13.70 6.99
C PRO A 79 13.52 13.39 6.10
N LEU A 80 13.59 13.66 4.79
CA LEU A 80 12.49 13.39 3.87
C LEU A 80 12.29 11.88 3.64
N VAL A 81 13.38 11.11 3.59
CA VAL A 81 13.31 9.64 3.47
C VAL A 81 12.69 9.02 4.73
N PHE A 82 13.01 9.53 5.92
CA PHE A 82 12.35 9.08 7.15
C PHE A 82 10.90 9.52 7.23
N LEU A 83 10.57 10.73 6.76
CA LEU A 83 9.18 11.19 6.67
C LEU A 83 8.38 10.28 5.73
N PHE A 84 8.92 9.92 4.57
CA PHE A 84 8.34 8.90 3.69
C PHE A 84 8.06 7.61 4.46
N ALA A 85 9.05 7.08 5.20
CA ALA A 85 8.90 5.83 5.94
C ALA A 85 7.76 5.88 6.95
N VAL A 86 7.62 6.99 7.67
CA VAL A 86 6.53 7.20 8.64
C VAL A 86 5.19 7.28 7.93
N VAL A 87 5.05 8.15 6.91
CA VAL A 87 3.78 8.36 6.19
C VAL A 87 3.32 7.07 5.49
N PHE A 88 4.26 6.37 4.87
CA PHE A 88 3.98 5.08 4.23
C PHE A 88 3.56 4.02 5.27
N GLY A 89 4.28 3.94 6.39
CA GLY A 89 3.96 3.03 7.48
C GLY A 89 2.56 3.26 8.06
N ILE A 90 2.15 4.52 8.22
CA ILE A 90 0.78 4.89 8.65
C ILE A 90 -0.25 4.38 7.63
N GLY A 91 -0.06 4.71 6.36
CA GLY A 91 -0.99 4.32 5.29
C GLY A 91 -1.11 2.81 5.15
N PHE A 92 0.01 2.11 5.11
CA PHE A 92 0.06 0.65 4.97
C PHE A 92 -0.51 -0.06 6.19
N GLY A 93 -0.05 0.29 7.40
CA GLY A 93 -0.50 -0.31 8.65
C GLY A 93 -1.99 -0.12 8.87
N GLY A 94 -2.48 1.13 8.76
CA GLY A 94 -3.89 1.45 8.96
C GLY A 94 -4.83 0.75 7.99
N ARG A 95 -4.41 0.55 6.73
CA ARG A 95 -5.21 -0.09 5.71
C ARG A 95 -5.32 -1.61 5.86
N THR A 96 -4.30 -2.27 6.39
CA THR A 96 -4.19 -3.74 6.40
C THR A 96 -5.38 -4.43 7.07
N PRO A 97 -5.76 -4.12 8.33
CA PRO A 97 -6.93 -4.73 8.98
C PRO A 97 -8.24 -4.40 8.25
N LEU A 98 -8.37 -3.18 7.74
CA LEU A 98 -9.58 -2.73 7.04
C LEU A 98 -9.81 -3.52 5.74
N THR A 99 -8.75 -3.85 5.01
CA THR A 99 -8.84 -4.66 3.79
C THR A 99 -9.33 -6.08 4.06
N THR A 100 -9.03 -6.62 5.23
CA THR A 100 -9.54 -7.92 5.67
C THR A 100 -10.99 -7.81 6.11
N SER A 101 -11.32 -6.79 6.89
CA SER A 101 -12.68 -6.54 7.39
C SER A 101 -13.67 -6.29 6.27
N ILE A 102 -13.31 -5.54 5.22
CA ILE A 102 -14.20 -5.26 4.08
C ILE A 102 -14.58 -6.54 3.33
N ARG A 103 -13.65 -7.49 3.19
CA ARG A 103 -13.96 -8.79 2.56
C ARG A 103 -14.96 -9.58 3.38
N GLY A 104 -14.79 -9.62 4.70
CA GLY A 104 -15.73 -10.28 5.61
C GLY A 104 -17.12 -9.66 5.56
N LEU A 105 -17.18 -8.30 5.50
CA LEU A 105 -18.42 -7.55 5.50
C LEU A 105 -19.25 -7.72 4.22
N TYR A 106 -18.59 -7.72 3.05
CA TYR A 106 -19.30 -7.82 1.76
C TYR A 106 -19.64 -9.25 1.34
N PHE A 107 -18.84 -10.24 1.72
CA PHE A 107 -18.97 -11.60 1.21
C PHE A 107 -19.34 -12.64 2.27
N GLY A 108 -19.37 -12.24 3.54
CA GLY A 108 -19.72 -13.11 4.65
C GLY A 108 -18.69 -14.20 4.93
N ARG A 109 -18.92 -14.98 5.98
CA ARG A 109 -17.99 -16.01 6.46
C ARG A 109 -17.86 -17.20 5.50
N LYS A 110 -18.96 -17.62 4.84
CA LYS A 110 -18.99 -18.82 4.00
C LYS A 110 -18.15 -18.67 2.73
N ALA A 111 -18.12 -17.49 2.11
CA ALA A 111 -17.39 -17.23 0.87
C ALA A 111 -16.02 -16.57 1.08
N PHE A 112 -15.66 -16.21 2.33
CA PHE A 112 -14.46 -15.45 2.64
C PHE A 112 -13.17 -16.06 2.10
N ALA A 113 -12.95 -17.36 2.32
CA ALA A 113 -11.75 -18.05 1.88
C ALA A 113 -11.65 -18.12 0.35
N SER A 114 -12.75 -18.50 -0.33
CA SER A 114 -12.79 -18.61 -1.80
C SER A 114 -12.56 -17.24 -2.47
N ILE A 115 -13.23 -16.19 -1.98
CA ILE A 115 -13.10 -14.85 -2.54
C ILE A 115 -11.71 -14.27 -2.26
N THR A 116 -11.16 -14.53 -1.08
CA THR A 116 -9.77 -14.13 -0.78
C THR A 116 -8.80 -14.83 -1.74
N GLY A 117 -8.95 -16.13 -1.98
CA GLY A 117 -8.13 -16.89 -2.92
C GLY A 117 -8.22 -16.35 -4.35
N VAL A 118 -9.43 -16.15 -4.87
CA VAL A 118 -9.65 -15.59 -6.22
C VAL A 118 -9.08 -14.16 -6.33
N SER A 119 -9.22 -13.33 -5.29
CA SER A 119 -8.65 -11.98 -5.26
C SER A 119 -7.13 -11.96 -5.27
N MET A 120 -6.48 -13.03 -4.83
CA MET A 120 -5.02 -13.14 -4.84
C MET A 120 -4.46 -13.42 -6.23
N ILE A 121 -5.23 -14.00 -7.15
CA ILE A 121 -4.76 -14.31 -8.52
C ILE A 121 -4.33 -13.03 -9.25
N PRO A 122 -5.22 -12.04 -9.49
CA PRO A 122 -4.81 -10.80 -10.16
C PRO A 122 -3.76 -10.03 -9.34
N MET A 123 -3.80 -10.14 -8.01
CA MET A 123 -2.81 -9.52 -7.16
C MET A 123 -1.42 -10.11 -7.41
N ASN A 124 -1.27 -11.43 -7.46
CA ASN A 124 0.01 -12.10 -7.68
C ASN A 124 0.56 -11.82 -9.10
N VAL A 125 -0.31 -11.76 -10.12
CA VAL A 125 0.11 -11.37 -11.46
C VAL A 125 0.69 -9.96 -11.44
N LEU A 126 0.04 -9.01 -10.79
CA LEU A 126 0.53 -7.64 -10.66
C LEU A 126 1.81 -7.55 -9.82
N LEU A 127 1.96 -8.38 -8.78
CA LEU A 127 3.18 -8.48 -7.98
C LEU A 127 4.38 -8.96 -8.79
N LEU A 128 4.16 -9.76 -9.82
CA LEU A 128 5.21 -10.21 -10.76
C LEU A 128 5.51 -9.13 -11.81
N VAL A 129 4.46 -8.53 -12.39
CA VAL A 129 4.59 -7.61 -13.53
C VAL A 129 5.20 -6.28 -13.12
N PHE A 130 4.80 -5.71 -11.98
CA PHE A 130 5.22 -4.35 -11.63
C PHE A 130 6.70 -4.19 -11.26
N PRO A 131 7.34 -5.08 -10.49
CA PRO A 131 8.79 -5.01 -10.29
C PRO A 131 9.56 -5.18 -11.60
N LEU A 132 9.11 -6.08 -12.48
CA LEU A 132 9.72 -6.28 -13.79
C LEU A 132 9.58 -5.03 -14.66
N PHE A 133 8.39 -4.42 -14.69
CA PHE A 133 8.16 -3.15 -15.38
C PHE A 133 9.06 -2.03 -14.84
N ALA A 134 9.21 -1.94 -13.52
CA ALA A 134 10.06 -0.94 -12.90
C ALA A 134 11.54 -1.14 -13.27
N GLY A 135 12.03 -2.39 -13.32
CA GLY A 135 13.38 -2.72 -13.76
C GLY A 135 13.62 -2.38 -15.24
N ILE A 136 12.73 -2.80 -16.14
CA ILE A 136 12.82 -2.50 -17.58
C ILE A 136 12.81 -0.99 -17.83
N MET A 137 11.95 -0.24 -17.14
CA MET A 137 11.88 1.22 -17.28
C MET A 137 13.15 1.89 -16.74
N PHE A 138 13.71 1.38 -15.65
CA PHE A 138 14.98 1.87 -15.13
C PHE A 138 16.12 1.61 -16.11
N ASP A 139 16.22 0.42 -16.68
CA ASP A 139 17.24 0.07 -17.69
C ASP A 139 17.14 0.97 -18.94
N ALA A 140 15.93 1.37 -19.32
CA ALA A 140 15.69 2.20 -20.49
C ALA A 140 15.87 3.71 -20.24
N THR A 141 15.61 4.19 -19.03
CA THR A 141 15.55 5.64 -18.72
C THR A 141 16.60 6.10 -17.71
N GLY A 142 17.26 5.17 -17.01
CA GLY A 142 18.17 5.46 -15.90
C GLY A 142 17.47 6.07 -14.68
N SER A 143 16.13 5.98 -14.60
CA SER A 143 15.35 6.63 -13.54
C SER A 143 14.18 5.80 -13.07
N TYR A 144 13.95 5.80 -11.76
CA TYR A 144 12.76 5.22 -11.13
C TYR A 144 11.54 6.15 -11.12
N PHE A 145 11.67 7.37 -11.65
CA PHE A 145 10.59 8.37 -11.60
C PHE A 145 9.30 7.87 -12.26
N ILE A 146 9.38 7.42 -13.53
CA ILE A 146 8.21 6.95 -14.29
C ILE A 146 7.53 5.75 -13.62
N PRO A 147 8.24 4.66 -13.25
CA PRO A 147 7.60 3.51 -12.58
C PRO A 147 6.94 3.89 -11.26
N PHE A 148 7.58 4.68 -10.42
CA PHE A 148 7.01 5.04 -9.12
C PHE A 148 5.81 6.00 -9.23
N VAL A 149 5.85 6.97 -10.15
CA VAL A 149 4.68 7.81 -10.46
C VAL A 149 3.52 6.95 -10.97
N THR A 150 3.78 6.03 -11.89
CA THR A 150 2.74 5.12 -12.41
C THR A 150 2.10 4.31 -11.28
N ILE A 151 2.92 3.74 -10.40
CA ILE A 151 2.43 2.97 -9.24
C ILE A 151 1.63 3.85 -8.27
N ALA A 152 2.09 5.07 -8.00
CA ALA A 152 1.39 6.02 -7.14
C ALA A 152 0.01 6.38 -7.71
N VAL A 153 -0.06 6.69 -9.01
CA VAL A 153 -1.31 7.03 -9.70
C VAL A 153 -2.28 5.84 -9.71
N VAL A 154 -1.81 4.64 -10.08
CA VAL A 154 -2.64 3.42 -10.08
C VAL A 154 -3.15 3.10 -8.68
N SER A 155 -2.31 3.28 -7.65
CA SER A 155 -2.71 3.09 -6.26
C SER A 155 -3.73 4.13 -5.81
N PHE A 156 -3.55 5.38 -6.20
CA PHE A 156 -4.50 6.46 -5.86
C PHE A 156 -5.85 6.26 -6.55
N ILE A 157 -5.86 5.84 -7.82
CA ILE A 157 -7.10 5.43 -8.51
C ILE A 157 -7.76 4.28 -7.76
N GLY A 158 -6.97 3.28 -7.33
CA GLY A 158 -7.46 2.19 -6.49
C GLY A 158 -8.03 2.66 -5.14
N ALA A 159 -7.48 3.73 -4.56
CA ALA A 159 -8.02 4.35 -3.35
C ALA A 159 -9.38 5.04 -3.63
N LEU A 160 -9.51 5.75 -4.75
CA LEU A 160 -10.77 6.40 -5.15
C LEU A 160 -11.90 5.38 -5.36
N LEU A 161 -11.58 4.19 -5.88
CA LEU A 161 -12.57 3.12 -6.06
C LEU A 161 -13.21 2.66 -4.74
N PHE A 162 -12.53 2.83 -3.59
CA PHE A 162 -13.14 2.55 -2.30
C PHE A 162 -14.29 3.49 -1.96
N LEU A 163 -14.27 4.73 -2.44
CA LEU A 163 -15.38 5.68 -2.24
C LEU A 163 -16.62 5.31 -3.05
N MET A 164 -16.42 4.59 -4.18
CA MET A 164 -17.51 4.14 -5.04
C MET A 164 -18.19 2.85 -4.52
N LEU A 165 -17.64 2.22 -3.48
CA LEU A 165 -18.27 1.06 -2.87
C LEU A 165 -19.60 1.46 -2.22
N GLY A 166 -20.69 0.84 -2.67
CA GLY A 166 -22.02 0.97 -2.06
C GLY A 166 -22.03 0.47 -0.61
N GLU A 167 -23.13 0.68 0.08
CA GLU A 167 -23.31 0.07 1.41
C GLU A 167 -23.37 -1.46 1.26
N PRO A 168 -22.71 -2.21 2.16
CA PRO A 168 -22.81 -3.65 2.14
C PRO A 168 -24.27 -4.06 2.30
N ALA A 169 -24.77 -4.90 1.40
CA ALA A 169 -26.09 -5.49 1.59
C ALA A 169 -26.12 -6.18 2.94
N ALA A 170 -27.09 -5.85 3.79
CA ALA A 170 -27.29 -6.56 5.04
C ALA A 170 -27.41 -8.05 4.69
N ILE A 171 -26.41 -8.84 5.06
CA ILE A 171 -26.46 -10.28 4.88
C ILE A 171 -27.55 -10.73 5.86
N ALA A 172 -28.76 -10.95 5.33
CA ALA A 172 -29.83 -11.55 6.11
C ALA A 172 -29.29 -12.90 6.61
N GLU A 173 -28.99 -12.99 7.88
CA GLU A 173 -28.80 -14.27 8.55
C GLU A 173 -30.10 -15.03 8.34
N LYS A 174 -30.14 -15.91 7.34
CA LYS A 174 -31.17 -16.94 7.29
C LYS A 174 -30.91 -17.90 8.45
N PRO A 175 -31.93 -18.11 9.30
CA PRO A 175 -31.83 -19.03 10.42
C PRO A 175 -31.43 -20.44 10.00
#